data_4b4f0939a4b27e6cdc033eac30576e2d
#
_entry.id   4b4f0939a4b27e6cdc033eac30576e2d
#
_cell.length_a   1.000
_cell.length_b   1.000
_cell.length_c   1.000
_cell.angle_alpha   90.00
_cell.angle_beta   90.00
_cell.angle_gamma   90.00
#
_symmetry.space_group_name_H-M   'P 1'
#
loop_
_entity.id
_entity.type
_entity.pdbx_description
1 polymer ?
#
loop_
_entity_poly.entity_id
_entity_poly.type
_entity_poly.pdbx_seq_one_letter_code
_entity_poly.pdbx_strand_id
1 'polypeptide(L)'
;MTTVLLAMLIACPGPEQDAAFRVGTAAAARGQAARGAIEVPAGVDAALSIPVAVVNGARPGPVLAIVSGAHGTEYASIIAVETLIQQLDPKAVSGIVILVPLVNVNSFEQKIAHVNPTDAKSMNRFYPGKMDVTQTDRASFLITREVVDQCDHLIDLHGGDIDESLRPYSYWTKTGNQKQDAISREMVLAFGLDTIIISADRPKDPKASR
;
A
#
# COMPACT_ATOMS: atom_id res chain seq x y z
N MET A 1 -15.79 -67.71 11.23
CA MET A 1 -16.20 -66.36 10.80
C MET A 1 -15.10 -65.39 11.19
N THR A 2 -14.28 -64.98 10.23
CA THR A 2 -13.11 -64.12 10.48
C THR A 2 -13.50 -62.69 10.01
N THR A 3 -13.66 -61.79 10.99
CA THR A 3 -14.00 -60.37 10.72
C THR A 3 -12.72 -59.65 10.30
N VAL A 4 -12.65 -59.22 9.06
CA VAL A 4 -11.59 -58.33 8.54
C VAL A 4 -11.97 -56.88 8.87
N LEU A 5 -11.19 -56.24 9.76
CA LEU A 5 -11.31 -54.83 10.08
C LEU A 5 -10.56 -54.02 9.03
N LEU A 6 -11.28 -53.37 8.11
CA LEU A 6 -10.71 -52.48 7.11
C LEU A 6 -10.45 -51.12 7.76
N ALA A 7 -9.18 -50.85 8.13
CA ALA A 7 -8.77 -49.53 8.60
C ALA A 7 -8.72 -48.55 7.42
N MET A 8 -9.68 -47.65 7.39
CA MET A 8 -9.69 -46.53 6.42
C MET A 8 -8.68 -45.47 6.92
N LEU A 9 -7.51 -45.43 6.28
CA LEU A 9 -6.55 -44.31 6.45
C LEU A 9 -7.17 -43.05 5.83
N ILE A 10 -7.70 -42.21 6.66
CA ILE A 10 -8.03 -40.83 6.28
C ILE A 10 -6.69 -40.12 6.15
N ALA A 11 -6.22 -39.88 4.92
CA ALA A 11 -5.12 -38.98 4.65
C ALA A 11 -5.54 -37.57 5.12
N CYS A 12 -4.98 -37.09 6.23
CA CYS A 12 -5.02 -35.69 6.53
C CYS A 12 -4.40 -34.94 5.33
N PRO A 13 -5.07 -33.95 4.74
CA PRO A 13 -4.39 -33.11 3.76
C PRO A 13 -3.16 -32.55 4.47
N GLY A 14 -1.98 -32.77 3.87
CA GLY A 14 -0.74 -32.15 4.31
C GLY A 14 -0.95 -30.63 4.35
N PRO A 15 -0.18 -29.89 5.15
CA PRO A 15 -0.31 -28.44 5.21
C PRO A 15 -0.23 -27.93 3.76
N GLU A 16 -1.34 -27.37 3.27
CA GLU A 16 -1.36 -26.59 2.05
C GLU A 16 -0.26 -25.56 2.24
N GLN A 17 0.81 -25.64 1.46
CA GLN A 17 1.89 -24.65 1.54
C GLN A 17 1.22 -23.33 1.22
N ASP A 18 0.98 -22.52 2.27
CA ASP A 18 0.38 -21.20 2.16
C ASP A 18 1.14 -20.44 1.06
N ALA A 19 0.49 -20.26 -0.07
CA ALA A 19 1.10 -19.57 -1.20
C ALA A 19 1.63 -18.21 -0.73
N ALA A 20 2.87 -17.87 -1.11
CA ALA A 20 3.47 -16.60 -0.70
C ALA A 20 2.61 -15.44 -1.19
N PHE A 21 2.34 -14.47 -0.32
CA PHE A 21 1.69 -13.23 -0.73
C PHE A 21 2.65 -12.40 -1.56
N ARG A 22 2.19 -11.87 -2.68
CA ARG A 22 3.03 -11.19 -3.67
C ARG A 22 2.54 -9.79 -3.98
N VAL A 23 3.51 -8.87 -4.05
CA VAL A 23 3.35 -7.52 -4.59
C VAL A 23 4.58 -7.21 -5.45
N GLY A 24 4.41 -7.01 -6.73
CA GLY A 24 5.52 -6.90 -7.67
C GLY A 24 6.46 -8.12 -7.57
N THR A 25 7.74 -7.87 -7.38
CA THR A 25 8.75 -8.92 -7.17
C THR A 25 8.90 -9.39 -5.72
N ALA A 26 8.30 -8.69 -4.75
CA ALA A 26 8.31 -9.12 -3.35
C ALA A 26 7.35 -10.30 -3.14
N ALA A 27 7.84 -11.38 -2.52
CA ALA A 27 7.05 -12.58 -2.22
C ALA A 27 7.38 -13.08 -0.82
N ALA A 28 6.42 -12.99 0.11
CA ALA A 28 6.60 -13.38 1.50
C ALA A 28 5.70 -14.57 1.85
N ALA A 29 6.28 -15.68 2.32
CA ALA A 29 5.56 -16.78 2.93
C ALA A 29 5.02 -16.35 4.31
N ARG A 30 4.05 -17.11 4.85
CA ARG A 30 3.50 -16.86 6.18
C ARG A 30 4.60 -16.79 7.25
N GLY A 31 4.55 -15.78 8.11
CA GLY A 31 5.54 -15.52 9.14
C GLY A 31 6.87 -14.99 8.62
N GLN A 32 6.92 -14.49 7.39
CA GLN A 32 8.11 -13.94 6.76
C GLN A 32 7.87 -12.53 6.21
N ALA A 33 8.98 -11.82 5.95
CA ALA A 33 8.99 -10.56 5.23
C ALA A 33 9.85 -10.68 3.98
N ALA A 34 9.48 -9.95 2.93
CA ALA A 34 10.24 -9.85 1.69
C ALA A 34 10.27 -8.41 1.18
N ARG A 35 11.35 -8.04 0.51
CA ARG A 35 11.49 -6.78 -0.21
C ARG A 35 11.58 -7.04 -1.70
N GLY A 36 11.14 -6.09 -2.50
CA GLY A 36 11.17 -6.15 -3.95
C GLY A 36 10.79 -4.82 -4.56
N ALA A 37 10.28 -4.86 -5.78
CA ALA A 37 9.84 -3.68 -6.50
C ALA A 37 8.59 -3.96 -7.33
N ILE A 38 7.80 -2.92 -7.56
CA ILE A 38 6.79 -2.88 -8.59
C ILE A 38 7.44 -2.25 -9.82
N GLU A 39 7.61 -3.06 -10.85
CA GLU A 39 8.31 -2.65 -12.07
C GLU A 39 7.33 -1.98 -13.03
N VAL A 40 7.47 -0.68 -13.22
CA VAL A 40 6.71 0.10 -14.20
C VAL A 40 7.45 0.03 -15.53
N PRO A 41 6.93 -0.65 -16.54
CA PRO A 41 7.63 -0.81 -17.81
C PRO A 41 7.80 0.53 -18.53
N ALA A 42 8.80 0.62 -19.41
CA ALA A 42 8.91 1.74 -20.34
C ALA A 42 7.68 1.82 -21.27
N GLY A 43 7.35 3.02 -21.69
CA GLY A 43 6.25 3.30 -22.61
C GLY A 43 6.59 4.51 -23.47
N VAL A 44 5.76 5.57 -23.38
CA VAL A 44 6.06 6.86 -24.03
C VAL A 44 7.25 7.57 -23.39
N ASP A 45 7.61 7.17 -22.19
CA ASP A 45 8.74 7.64 -21.39
C ASP A 45 9.41 6.45 -20.64
N ALA A 46 10.42 6.73 -19.82
CA ALA A 46 11.26 5.72 -19.19
C ALA A 46 10.50 4.78 -18.25
N ALA A 47 11.09 3.60 -18.02
CA ALA A 47 10.68 2.67 -16.95
C ALA A 47 10.93 3.30 -15.57
N LEU A 48 10.26 2.75 -14.55
CA LEU A 48 10.43 3.12 -13.16
C LEU A 48 10.34 1.87 -12.29
N SER A 49 11.15 1.77 -11.25
CA SER A 49 11.09 0.70 -10.25
C SER A 49 10.66 1.31 -8.91
N ILE A 50 9.52 0.89 -8.37
CA ILE A 50 8.94 1.41 -7.14
C ILE A 50 9.23 0.40 -6.01
N PRO A 51 9.96 0.80 -4.94
CA PRO A 51 10.28 -0.11 -3.85
C PRO A 51 9.04 -0.55 -3.09
N VAL A 52 8.99 -1.84 -2.73
CA VAL A 52 7.91 -2.41 -1.93
C VAL A 52 8.45 -3.45 -0.94
N ALA A 53 7.83 -3.52 0.22
CA ALA A 53 8.02 -4.61 1.17
C ALA A 53 6.67 -5.25 1.52
N VAL A 54 6.70 -6.55 1.78
CA VAL A 54 5.56 -7.34 2.25
C VAL A 54 5.94 -7.99 3.57
N VAL A 55 5.15 -7.76 4.61
CA VAL A 55 5.24 -8.48 5.88
C VAL A 55 4.03 -9.39 5.99
N ASN A 56 4.21 -10.69 5.74
CA ASN A 56 3.15 -11.69 5.86
C ASN A 56 3.20 -12.27 7.29
N GLY A 57 2.24 -11.85 8.10
CA GLY A 57 2.18 -12.21 9.53
C GLY A 57 2.02 -13.71 9.77
N ALA A 58 2.48 -14.16 10.94
CA ALA A 58 2.36 -15.56 11.34
C ALA A 58 0.91 -16.00 11.60
N ARG A 59 0.00 -15.06 11.86
CA ARG A 59 -1.42 -15.32 12.12
C ARG A 59 -2.29 -14.73 11.01
N PRO A 60 -3.43 -15.36 10.68
CA PRO A 60 -4.42 -14.79 9.76
C PRO A 60 -4.92 -13.42 10.24
N GLY A 61 -5.31 -12.58 9.29
CA GLY A 61 -5.86 -11.25 9.56
C GLY A 61 -6.04 -10.47 8.25
N PRO A 62 -6.44 -9.19 8.33
CA PRO A 62 -6.65 -8.34 7.17
C PRO A 62 -5.33 -7.96 6.48
N VAL A 63 -5.46 -7.44 5.26
CA VAL A 63 -4.37 -6.86 4.50
C VAL A 63 -4.41 -5.34 4.67
N LEU A 64 -3.36 -4.78 5.28
CA LEU A 64 -3.16 -3.33 5.41
C LEU A 64 -2.09 -2.88 4.40
N ALA A 65 -2.40 -1.90 3.57
CA ALA A 65 -1.41 -1.21 2.77
C ALA A 65 -1.06 0.15 3.38
N ILE A 66 0.22 0.47 3.44
CA ILE A 66 0.76 1.77 3.84
C ILE A 66 1.62 2.27 2.68
N VAL A 67 1.21 3.38 2.11
CA VAL A 67 1.85 3.99 0.94
C VAL A 67 2.36 5.37 1.33
N SER A 68 3.50 5.79 0.81
CA SER A 68 4.05 7.13 1.00
C SER A 68 4.84 7.62 -0.22
N GLY A 69 5.25 8.87 -0.20
CA GLY A 69 6.10 9.44 -1.24
C GLY A 69 5.39 9.62 -2.58
N ALA A 70 4.06 9.83 -2.61
CA ALA A 70 3.36 10.34 -3.80
C ALA A 70 3.96 11.67 -4.25
N HIS A 71 4.42 12.47 -3.29
CA HIS A 71 5.36 13.57 -3.48
C HIS A 71 6.70 13.13 -2.87
N GLY A 72 7.72 12.96 -3.72
CA GLY A 72 8.99 12.35 -3.32
C GLY A 72 9.84 13.21 -2.36
N THR A 73 9.46 14.45 -2.12
CA THR A 73 10.14 15.38 -1.20
C THR A 73 9.47 15.51 0.18
N GLU A 74 8.40 14.76 0.42
CA GLU A 74 7.76 14.64 1.75
C GLU A 74 8.50 13.60 2.61
N TYR A 75 9.73 13.91 2.97
CA TYR A 75 10.68 12.95 3.57
C TYR A 75 10.20 12.31 4.88
N ALA A 76 9.41 13.02 5.69
CA ALA A 76 8.95 12.50 6.98
C ALA A 76 8.10 11.22 6.80
N SER A 77 7.18 11.21 5.83
CA SER A 77 6.33 10.06 5.52
C SER A 77 7.15 8.88 4.97
N ILE A 78 8.12 9.18 4.10
CA ILE A 78 9.01 8.18 3.50
C ILE A 78 9.85 7.50 4.59
N ILE A 79 10.49 8.28 5.47
CA ILE A 79 11.31 7.78 6.59
C ILE A 79 10.46 6.95 7.55
N ALA A 80 9.22 7.35 7.81
CA ALA A 80 8.32 6.60 8.68
C ALA A 80 8.05 5.19 8.13
N VAL A 81 7.74 5.05 6.84
CA VAL A 81 7.50 3.74 6.22
C VAL A 81 8.78 2.91 6.15
N GLU A 82 9.92 3.51 5.79
CA GLU A 82 11.23 2.81 5.82
C GLU A 82 11.57 2.30 7.23
N THR A 83 11.24 3.07 8.27
CA THR A 83 11.43 2.67 9.66
C THR A 83 10.52 1.49 10.02
N LEU A 84 9.25 1.53 9.63
CA LEU A 84 8.31 0.42 9.84
C LEU A 84 8.78 -0.88 9.17
N ILE A 85 9.31 -0.81 7.96
CA ILE A 85 9.86 -1.98 7.24
C ILE A 85 10.97 -2.68 8.05
N GLN A 86 11.72 -1.92 8.84
CA GLN A 86 12.80 -2.47 9.67
C GLN A 86 12.30 -3.00 11.03
N GLN A 87 11.22 -2.45 11.56
CA GLN A 87 10.72 -2.72 12.90
C GLN A 87 9.66 -3.82 12.97
N LEU A 88 8.92 -4.05 11.88
CA LEU A 88 7.85 -5.04 11.87
C LEU A 88 8.40 -6.47 11.93
N ASP A 89 8.09 -7.17 13.02
CA ASP A 89 8.37 -8.61 13.15
C ASP A 89 7.20 -9.42 12.59
N PRO A 90 7.38 -10.18 11.50
CA PRO A 90 6.33 -11.03 10.93
C PRO A 90 5.70 -11.99 11.94
N LYS A 91 6.46 -12.44 12.95
CA LYS A 91 5.96 -13.34 14.00
C LYS A 91 4.98 -12.67 14.95
N ALA A 92 5.07 -11.35 15.10
CA ALA A 92 4.17 -10.56 15.94
C ALA A 92 2.92 -10.06 15.19
N VAL A 93 2.96 -10.03 13.84
CA VAL A 93 1.87 -9.51 12.99
C VAL A 93 0.75 -10.54 12.82
N SER A 94 -0.51 -10.06 12.79
CA SER A 94 -1.68 -10.78 12.30
C SER A 94 -2.17 -10.13 11.01
N GLY A 95 -2.35 -10.93 9.96
CA GLY A 95 -2.64 -10.42 8.63
C GLY A 95 -1.38 -10.09 7.83
N ILE A 96 -1.52 -9.21 6.85
CA ILE A 96 -0.43 -8.84 5.94
C ILE A 96 -0.27 -7.32 5.95
N VAL A 97 0.97 -6.84 5.91
CA VAL A 97 1.26 -5.42 5.74
C VAL A 97 2.05 -5.24 4.44
N ILE A 98 1.48 -4.48 3.51
CA ILE A 98 2.14 -4.01 2.29
C ILE A 98 2.69 -2.61 2.59
N LEU A 99 3.97 -2.39 2.32
CA LEU A 99 4.65 -1.13 2.59
C LEU A 99 5.31 -0.62 1.30
N VAL A 100 4.84 0.54 0.83
CA VAL A 100 5.43 1.24 -0.32
C VAL A 100 6.01 2.57 0.17
N PRO A 101 7.32 2.61 0.47
CA PRO A 101 7.91 3.78 1.12
C PRO A 101 8.02 5.00 0.18
N LEU A 102 8.14 4.77 -1.12
CA LEU A 102 8.41 5.83 -2.08
C LEU A 102 7.80 5.51 -3.44
N VAL A 103 6.65 6.09 -3.75
CA VAL A 103 5.97 5.86 -5.04
C VAL A 103 6.60 6.70 -6.15
N ASN A 104 6.87 7.99 -5.89
CA ASN A 104 7.42 8.93 -6.87
C ASN A 104 8.94 9.05 -6.73
N VAL A 105 9.64 7.99 -7.17
CA VAL A 105 11.10 7.88 -7.05
C VAL A 105 11.83 9.03 -7.75
N ASN A 106 11.39 9.42 -8.95
CA ASN A 106 12.05 10.50 -9.71
C ASN A 106 11.94 11.87 -9.02
N SER A 107 10.80 12.15 -8.36
CA SER A 107 10.62 13.36 -7.53
C SER A 107 11.63 13.38 -6.38
N PHE A 108 11.82 12.24 -5.71
CA PHE A 108 12.79 12.09 -4.62
C PHE A 108 14.23 12.30 -5.11
N GLU A 109 14.64 11.58 -6.16
CA GLU A 109 16.01 11.62 -6.67
C GLU A 109 16.41 13.01 -7.19
N GLN A 110 15.48 13.68 -7.88
CA GLN A 110 15.72 14.99 -8.43
C GLN A 110 15.34 16.15 -7.48
N LYS A 111 14.77 15.84 -6.30
CA LYS A 111 14.32 16.82 -5.31
C LYS A 111 13.32 17.83 -5.88
N ILE A 112 12.41 17.34 -6.70
CA ILE A 112 11.35 18.15 -7.31
C ILE A 112 10.05 17.95 -6.54
N ALA A 113 9.54 19.03 -5.94
CA ALA A 113 8.33 19.00 -5.15
C ALA A 113 7.07 18.73 -6.00
N HIS A 114 6.08 18.04 -5.40
CA HIS A 114 4.71 17.83 -5.87
C HIS A 114 4.52 17.00 -7.14
N VAL A 115 5.47 16.97 -8.07
CA VAL A 115 5.28 16.32 -9.37
C VAL A 115 6.36 15.31 -9.70
N ASN A 116 6.04 14.36 -10.58
CA ASN A 116 7.02 13.52 -11.23
C ASN A 116 7.71 14.35 -12.35
N PRO A 117 9.03 14.58 -12.28
CA PRO A 117 9.74 15.39 -13.28
C PRO A 117 9.73 14.78 -14.68
N THR A 118 9.45 13.48 -14.84
CA THR A 118 9.38 12.81 -16.14
C THR A 118 8.20 13.31 -16.99
N ASP A 119 7.06 13.61 -16.35
CA ASP A 119 5.82 13.97 -17.05
C ASP A 119 5.09 15.16 -16.45
N ALA A 120 5.69 15.83 -15.46
CA ALA A 120 5.16 16.98 -14.72
C ALA A 120 3.79 16.76 -14.09
N LYS A 121 3.45 15.52 -13.73
CA LYS A 121 2.18 15.15 -13.12
C LYS A 121 2.31 14.92 -11.60
N SER A 122 1.30 15.39 -10.84
CA SER A 122 1.16 15.08 -9.42
C SER A 122 0.47 13.73 -9.24
N MET A 123 1.19 12.73 -8.72
CA MET A 123 0.75 11.34 -8.72
C MET A 123 -0.61 11.12 -8.06
N ASN A 124 -0.89 11.80 -6.96
CA ASN A 124 -2.17 11.71 -6.24
C ASN A 124 -3.38 12.31 -6.97
N ARG A 125 -3.24 12.68 -8.25
CA ARG A 125 -4.33 13.15 -9.14
C ARG A 125 -4.62 12.20 -10.29
N PHE A 126 -3.87 11.10 -10.42
CA PHE A 126 -3.92 10.22 -11.59
C PHE A 126 -4.36 8.78 -11.29
N TYR A 127 -4.72 8.47 -10.06
CA TYR A 127 -5.34 7.17 -9.76
C TYR A 127 -6.74 7.03 -10.39
N PRO A 128 -7.12 5.85 -10.89
CA PRO A 128 -6.40 4.57 -10.86
C PRO A 128 -5.31 4.39 -11.91
N GLY A 129 -5.06 5.38 -12.78
CA GLY A 129 -4.04 5.33 -13.82
C GLY A 129 -4.43 4.53 -15.06
N LYS A 130 -3.49 4.42 -16.00
CA LYS A 130 -3.61 3.67 -17.27
C LYS A 130 -2.23 3.25 -17.75
N MET A 131 -2.13 2.08 -18.44
CA MET A 131 -0.84 1.56 -18.91
C MET A 131 -0.33 2.17 -20.22
N ASP A 132 -1.20 2.75 -21.03
CA ASP A 132 -0.91 3.29 -22.36
C ASP A 132 -0.61 4.80 -22.36
N VAL A 133 -0.26 5.37 -21.21
CA VAL A 133 -0.02 6.80 -21.00
C VAL A 133 1.39 7.03 -20.42
N THR A 134 1.61 8.15 -19.76
CA THR A 134 2.90 8.53 -19.20
C THR A 134 3.27 7.75 -17.94
N GLN A 135 4.48 7.93 -17.43
CA GLN A 135 5.03 7.18 -16.31
C GLN A 135 4.17 7.29 -15.04
N THR A 136 3.67 8.49 -14.72
CA THR A 136 2.78 8.68 -13.58
C THR A 136 1.49 7.88 -13.70
N ASP A 137 0.87 7.84 -14.88
CA ASP A 137 -0.34 7.04 -15.12
C ASP A 137 -0.09 5.54 -14.98
N ARG A 138 1.04 5.05 -15.55
CA ARG A 138 1.42 3.63 -15.46
C ARG A 138 1.75 3.23 -14.03
N ALA A 139 2.49 4.08 -13.31
CA ALA A 139 2.79 3.88 -11.90
C ALA A 139 1.51 3.83 -11.05
N SER A 140 0.60 4.80 -11.24
CA SER A 140 -0.70 4.82 -10.54
C SER A 140 -1.54 3.59 -10.86
N PHE A 141 -1.52 3.09 -12.12
CA PHE A 141 -2.22 1.87 -12.49
C PHE A 141 -1.67 0.65 -11.76
N LEU A 142 -0.33 0.48 -11.73
CA LEU A 142 0.28 -0.66 -11.08
C LEU A 142 0.13 -0.60 -9.55
N ILE A 143 0.26 0.57 -8.92
CA ILE A 143 -0.06 0.73 -7.49
C ILE A 143 -1.52 0.36 -7.22
N THR A 144 -2.46 0.76 -8.08
CA THR A 144 -3.86 0.36 -7.93
C THR A 144 -4.00 -1.15 -7.97
N ARG A 145 -3.43 -1.82 -8.97
CA ARG A 145 -3.61 -3.28 -9.19
C ARG A 145 -2.84 -4.13 -8.21
N GLU A 146 -1.60 -3.75 -7.88
CA GLU A 146 -0.68 -4.56 -7.08
C GLU A 146 -0.82 -4.30 -5.57
N VAL A 147 -1.35 -3.13 -5.17
CA VAL A 147 -1.44 -2.72 -3.77
C VAL A 147 -2.89 -2.47 -3.35
N VAL A 148 -3.60 -1.52 -4.01
CA VAL A 148 -4.93 -1.09 -3.56
C VAL A 148 -5.97 -2.18 -3.75
N ASP A 149 -5.97 -2.88 -4.90
CA ASP A 149 -6.91 -3.97 -5.17
C ASP A 149 -6.69 -5.22 -4.29
N GLN A 150 -5.54 -5.31 -3.61
CA GLN A 150 -5.20 -6.43 -2.74
C GLN A 150 -5.39 -6.14 -1.24
N CYS A 151 -5.65 -4.88 -0.85
CA CYS A 151 -5.76 -4.54 0.57
C CYS A 151 -7.21 -4.38 1.04
N ASP A 152 -7.45 -4.71 2.32
CA ASP A 152 -8.70 -4.41 3.02
C ASP A 152 -8.72 -2.97 3.54
N HIS A 153 -7.54 -2.44 3.88
CA HIS A 153 -7.34 -1.12 4.47
C HIS A 153 -6.13 -0.42 3.85
N LEU A 154 -6.26 0.87 3.58
CA LEU A 154 -5.21 1.70 3.01
C LEU A 154 -4.93 2.90 3.89
N ILE A 155 -3.65 3.18 4.12
CA ILE A 155 -3.15 4.42 4.71
C ILE A 155 -2.20 5.06 3.68
N ASP A 156 -2.52 6.28 3.26
CA ASP A 156 -1.65 7.11 2.41
C ASP A 156 -1.00 8.19 3.27
N LEU A 157 0.32 8.13 3.39
CA LEU A 157 1.09 9.03 4.25
C LEU A 157 1.70 10.16 3.43
N HIS A 158 1.40 11.36 3.86
CA HIS A 158 1.97 12.59 3.34
C HIS A 158 2.77 13.34 4.42
N GLY A 159 3.46 14.41 4.04
CA GLY A 159 4.19 15.29 4.93
C GLY A 159 4.26 16.69 4.38
N GLY A 160 5.08 17.55 4.96
CA GLY A 160 5.49 18.81 4.35
C GLY A 160 6.60 18.58 3.33
N ASP A 161 6.50 19.25 2.20
CA ASP A 161 7.56 19.25 1.18
C ASP A 161 8.77 20.06 1.69
N ILE A 162 9.96 19.60 1.41
CA ILE A 162 11.30 20.19 1.63
C ILE A 162 11.38 21.09 2.89
N ASP A 163 10.80 22.29 2.87
CA ASP A 163 10.88 23.32 3.90
C ASP A 163 9.51 23.68 4.52
N GLU A 164 8.46 22.93 4.19
CA GLU A 164 7.13 23.12 4.77
C GLU A 164 7.03 22.52 6.18
N SER A 165 6.51 23.31 7.11
CA SER A 165 6.14 22.84 8.45
C SER A 165 4.65 22.70 8.55
N LEU A 166 4.16 21.46 8.64
CA LEU A 166 2.74 21.15 8.75
C LEU A 166 2.40 20.65 10.15
N ARG A 167 1.23 21.07 10.69
CA ARG A 167 0.66 20.41 11.84
C ARG A 167 0.26 18.99 11.47
N PRO A 168 0.67 17.95 12.20
CA PRO A 168 0.20 16.59 11.94
C PRO A 168 -1.32 16.46 12.09
N TYR A 169 -1.97 15.81 11.12
CA TYR A 169 -3.40 15.50 11.16
C TYR A 169 -3.70 14.21 10.40
N SER A 170 -4.81 13.58 10.75
CA SER A 170 -5.39 12.51 9.96
C SER A 170 -6.52 13.05 9.10
N TYR A 171 -6.65 12.54 7.89
CA TYR A 171 -7.71 12.92 6.97
C TYR A 171 -8.70 11.77 6.79
N TRP A 172 -9.99 12.05 6.91
CA TRP A 172 -11.06 11.09 6.74
C TRP A 172 -12.15 11.63 5.82
N THR A 173 -12.40 10.94 4.70
CA THR A 173 -13.47 11.29 3.77
C THR A 173 -14.68 10.40 4.03
N LYS A 174 -15.84 11.00 4.34
CA LYS A 174 -17.11 10.29 4.41
C LYS A 174 -17.60 9.98 3.00
N THR A 175 -17.78 8.69 2.72
CA THR A 175 -18.17 8.18 1.40
C THR A 175 -19.69 8.00 1.28
N GLY A 176 -20.41 8.01 2.41
CA GLY A 176 -21.83 7.64 2.50
C GLY A 176 -22.07 6.12 2.66
N ASN A 177 -21.02 5.30 2.53
CA ASN A 177 -21.08 3.90 2.90
C ASN A 177 -20.81 3.77 4.41
N GLN A 178 -21.86 3.49 5.18
CA GLN A 178 -21.79 3.46 6.64
C GLN A 178 -20.71 2.51 7.18
N LYS A 179 -20.54 1.33 6.58
CA LYS A 179 -19.53 0.36 7.01
C LYS A 179 -18.12 0.89 6.75
N GLN A 180 -17.85 1.40 5.56
CA GLN A 180 -16.57 1.99 5.20
C GLN A 180 -16.25 3.21 6.08
N ASP A 181 -17.23 4.10 6.27
CA ASP A 181 -17.07 5.32 7.06
C ASP A 181 -16.79 4.99 8.54
N ALA A 182 -17.41 3.96 9.10
CA ALA A 182 -17.14 3.50 10.45
C ALA A 182 -15.71 2.95 10.61
N ILE A 183 -15.26 2.11 9.67
CA ILE A 183 -13.89 1.55 9.68
C ILE A 183 -12.87 2.68 9.53
N SER A 184 -13.05 3.58 8.58
CA SER A 184 -12.14 4.72 8.37
C SER A 184 -12.05 5.61 9.61
N ARG A 185 -13.19 5.83 10.30
CA ARG A 185 -13.22 6.55 11.57
C ARG A 185 -12.37 5.86 12.64
N GLU A 186 -12.54 4.56 12.82
CA GLU A 186 -11.74 3.79 13.79
C GLU A 186 -10.24 3.82 13.46
N MET A 187 -9.88 3.76 12.17
CA MET A 187 -8.48 3.85 11.72
C MET A 187 -7.87 5.21 12.10
N VAL A 188 -8.53 6.35 11.82
CA VAL A 188 -7.97 7.65 12.17
C VAL A 188 -7.89 7.88 13.67
N LEU A 189 -8.82 7.31 14.47
CA LEU A 189 -8.75 7.36 15.93
C LEU A 189 -7.60 6.49 16.46
N ALA A 190 -7.40 5.29 15.91
CA ALA A 190 -6.30 4.41 16.28
C ALA A 190 -4.92 4.97 15.88
N PHE A 191 -4.85 5.77 14.81
CA PHE A 191 -3.62 6.46 14.40
C PHE A 191 -3.16 7.49 15.44
N GLY A 192 -4.06 8.06 16.23
CA GLY A 192 -3.76 8.73 17.48
C GLY A 192 -3.30 10.19 17.36
N LEU A 193 -3.51 10.84 16.21
CA LEU A 193 -3.26 12.28 16.09
C LEU A 193 -4.40 13.10 16.73
N ASP A 194 -4.06 14.24 17.31
CA ASP A 194 -5.00 15.13 18.00
C ASP A 194 -5.87 15.97 17.06
N THR A 195 -5.55 15.98 15.77
CA THR A 195 -6.29 16.72 14.74
C THR A 195 -6.79 15.76 13.66
N ILE A 196 -8.10 15.78 13.39
CA ILE A 196 -8.76 15.02 12.33
C ILE A 196 -9.52 15.97 11.43
N ILE A 197 -9.21 15.96 10.13
CA ILE A 197 -9.95 16.69 9.11
C ILE A 197 -10.99 15.75 8.51
N ILE A 198 -12.26 16.12 8.61
CA ILE A 198 -13.38 15.35 8.08
C ILE A 198 -13.93 16.06 6.85
N SER A 199 -13.95 15.36 5.70
CA SER A 199 -14.62 15.80 4.48
C SER A 199 -15.91 15.00 4.29
N ALA A 200 -17.02 15.67 4.08
CA ALA A 200 -18.32 15.06 3.79
C ALA A 200 -18.61 14.99 2.29
N ASP A 201 -17.94 15.81 1.49
CA ASP A 201 -18.21 15.94 0.07
C ASP A 201 -17.14 15.27 -0.76
N ARG A 202 -17.55 14.30 -1.58
CA ARG A 202 -16.74 13.91 -2.74
C ARG A 202 -16.78 15.07 -3.73
N PRO A 203 -15.65 15.49 -4.28
CA PRO A 203 -15.67 16.40 -5.41
C PRO A 203 -16.58 15.81 -6.49
N LYS A 204 -17.55 16.59 -6.95
CA LYS A 204 -18.44 16.22 -8.08
C LYS A 204 -17.68 16.14 -9.41
N ASP A 205 -16.42 16.53 -9.41
CA ASP A 205 -15.53 16.43 -10.56
C ASP A 205 -15.02 15.01 -10.70
N PRO A 206 -15.39 14.30 -11.77
CA PRO A 206 -14.89 12.94 -12.04
C PRO A 206 -13.37 12.90 -12.29
N LYS A 207 -12.70 14.07 -12.40
CA LYS A 207 -11.23 14.19 -12.50
C LYS A 207 -10.56 14.42 -11.14
N ALA A 208 -11.31 14.73 -10.09
CA ALA A 208 -10.78 14.78 -8.75
C ALA A 208 -10.60 13.35 -8.24
N SER A 209 -9.44 12.78 -8.52
CA SER A 209 -9.03 11.49 -7.95
C SER A 209 -8.73 11.67 -6.46
N ARG A 210 -9.47 10.98 -5.64
CA ARG A 210 -9.10 10.64 -4.26
C ARG A 210 -9.48 9.23 -3.99
#